data_f4c93fe6e16ef868aff885b54430a11a
#
_entry.id   f4c93fe6e16ef868aff885b54430a11a
#
_cell.length_a   1.000
_cell.length_b   1.000
_cell.length_c   1.000
_cell.angle_alpha   90.00
_cell.angle_beta   90.00
_cell.angle_gamma   90.00
#
_symmetry.space_group_name_H-M   'P 1'
#
loop_
_entity.id
_entity.type
_entity.pdbx_description
1 polymer ?
#
loop_
_entity_poly.entity_id
_entity_poly.type
_entity_poly.pdbx_seq_one_letter_code
_entity_poly.pdbx_strand_id
1 'polypeptide(L)'
;MKYRKKVIYIIDNLDRIESENVLLILNLIMNVLDIKNIIFILSFDRNQMTSIMNKNGITNEYLKKIIQMNVIIPMIDKEIMEDILQVSTKNIIEKFEDDNLLLNNWEDGLLAIANDVKDLRDLKIFLNSVFIPSLTKSGSLSFKDMLILEYIRITNTALYGIINNQKEYFISHDYPFHMQNTKYGTDSDKFNLNLKDFYKRLFSDSTHNRYMPMLCHLFPYVKIYFENRENPIFKNKEFSIIDPSYELVQKERGICSAKFFDLYYLGTTNEFVEIANSVDKLIYNFNANNILWRDNLKEIFLKHTNYQKEYFEQLYLRVGFLKGNKKDLIMFFLENIFSIKAMGLSWGLQARDRVYVIISNLLVDINKDEINVILSTYAGRFNYLEVFHQIIYWLNSEAPDSNVYNQLVSFHEQECEKIISENISLFLDEFYVRKNSIALYRYFKEKKKLEEFKSYIESHLDEKSIFRVLSDITNISKSDKYKYCITKESMDFYASEEKIDKILENTSCESDSESFILKVYNEYKTNPQKDNQGILVEQAIELNL
;
A
#
# COMPACT_ATOMS: atom_id res chain seq x y z
N MET A 1 74.18 -5.44 -27.07
CA MET A 1 73.17 -6.43 -26.53
C MET A 1 72.07 -6.66 -27.55
N LYS A 2 72.01 -7.82 -28.21
CA LYS A 2 70.85 -8.16 -29.06
C LYS A 2 69.63 -8.42 -28.14
N TYR A 3 68.61 -7.56 -28.19
CA TYR A 3 67.35 -7.82 -27.52
C TYR A 3 66.78 -9.12 -28.10
N ARG A 4 66.82 -10.19 -27.33
CA ARG A 4 66.12 -11.44 -27.69
C ARG A 4 64.60 -11.21 -27.48
N LYS A 5 63.86 -10.98 -28.56
CA LYS A 5 62.38 -10.91 -28.50
C LYS A 5 61.81 -12.23 -27.98
N LYS A 6 60.97 -12.15 -26.96
CA LYS A 6 60.17 -13.31 -26.48
C LYS A 6 58.82 -13.29 -27.23
N VAL A 7 58.33 -14.44 -27.60
CA VAL A 7 56.98 -14.63 -28.19
C VAL A 7 56.12 -15.26 -27.11
N ILE A 8 54.98 -14.65 -26.80
CA ILE A 8 54.02 -15.16 -25.84
C ILE A 8 52.77 -15.57 -26.61
N TYR A 9 52.38 -16.84 -26.46
CA TYR A 9 51.12 -17.37 -26.97
C TYR A 9 50.16 -17.52 -25.81
N ILE A 10 48.97 -16.85 -25.92
CA ILE A 10 47.90 -16.95 -24.94
C ILE A 10 46.80 -17.83 -25.54
N ILE A 11 46.50 -18.95 -24.90
CA ILE A 11 45.43 -19.86 -25.30
C ILE A 11 44.39 -19.83 -24.18
N ASP A 12 43.28 -19.20 -24.47
CA ASP A 12 42.18 -19.01 -23.52
C ASP A 12 41.06 -20.04 -23.74
N ASN A 13 40.30 -20.35 -22.67
CA ASN A 13 39.18 -21.28 -22.68
C ASN A 13 39.50 -22.69 -23.22
N LEU A 14 40.65 -23.23 -22.89
CA LEU A 14 41.08 -24.54 -23.36
C LEU A 14 40.13 -25.68 -22.91
N ASP A 15 39.46 -25.49 -21.79
CA ASP A 15 38.45 -26.39 -21.22
C ASP A 15 37.10 -26.41 -21.96
N ARG A 16 36.88 -25.52 -22.93
CA ARG A 16 35.66 -25.44 -23.73
C ARG A 16 35.75 -26.06 -25.12
N ILE A 17 36.93 -26.54 -25.46
CA ILE A 17 37.19 -27.19 -26.74
C ILE A 17 36.84 -28.68 -26.60
N GLU A 18 36.49 -29.32 -27.72
CA GLU A 18 36.24 -30.74 -27.77
C GLU A 18 37.46 -31.52 -27.24
N SER A 19 37.23 -32.59 -26.46
CA SER A 19 38.26 -33.26 -25.71
C SER A 19 39.42 -33.79 -26.58
N GLU A 20 39.17 -34.22 -27.79
CA GLU A 20 40.19 -34.65 -28.75
C GLU A 20 41.09 -33.49 -29.20
N ASN A 21 40.50 -32.34 -29.45
CA ASN A 21 41.24 -31.12 -29.85
C ASN A 21 42.09 -30.54 -28.70
N VAL A 22 41.63 -30.66 -27.45
CA VAL A 22 42.42 -30.31 -26.27
C VAL A 22 43.73 -31.08 -26.24
N LEU A 23 43.67 -32.41 -26.46
CA LEU A 23 44.82 -33.27 -26.46
C LEU A 23 45.80 -32.93 -27.59
N LEU A 24 45.27 -32.63 -28.78
CA LEU A 24 46.11 -32.19 -29.92
C LEU A 24 46.86 -30.92 -29.58
N ILE A 25 46.18 -29.92 -28.97
CA ILE A 25 46.83 -28.65 -28.56
C ILE A 25 47.90 -28.91 -27.50
N LEU A 26 47.59 -29.71 -26.48
CA LEU A 26 48.56 -30.03 -25.45
C LEU A 26 49.78 -30.75 -25.98
N ASN A 27 49.62 -31.72 -26.93
CA ASN A 27 50.69 -32.41 -27.62
C ASN A 27 51.52 -31.44 -28.48
N LEU A 28 50.86 -30.51 -29.17
CA LEU A 28 51.55 -29.52 -29.97
C LEU A 28 52.40 -28.56 -29.10
N ILE A 29 51.87 -28.15 -27.95
CA ILE A 29 52.60 -27.33 -26.97
C ILE A 29 53.81 -28.10 -26.46
N MET A 30 53.66 -29.39 -26.10
CA MET A 30 54.73 -30.23 -25.63
C MET A 30 55.88 -30.34 -26.63
N ASN A 31 55.56 -30.45 -27.94
CA ASN A 31 56.58 -30.53 -29.00
C ASN A 31 57.31 -29.19 -29.25
N VAL A 32 56.77 -28.07 -28.78
CA VAL A 32 57.31 -26.72 -28.99
C VAL A 32 57.94 -26.17 -27.71
N LEU A 33 57.82 -26.83 -26.56
CA LEU A 33 58.34 -26.38 -25.26
C LEU A 33 59.85 -26.09 -25.25
N ASP A 34 60.62 -26.79 -26.05
CA ASP A 34 62.10 -26.63 -26.09
C ASP A 34 62.56 -25.46 -26.98
N ILE A 35 61.65 -24.76 -27.64
CA ILE A 35 61.98 -23.60 -28.47
C ILE A 35 62.29 -22.40 -27.58
N LYS A 36 63.55 -21.94 -27.67
CA LYS A 36 64.01 -20.76 -26.88
C LYS A 36 63.20 -19.54 -27.21
N ASN A 37 62.78 -18.79 -26.15
CA ASN A 37 62.04 -17.53 -26.21
C ASN A 37 60.54 -17.67 -26.59
N ILE A 38 59.95 -18.86 -26.54
CA ILE A 38 58.48 -19.04 -26.64
C ILE A 38 57.94 -19.28 -25.23
N ILE A 39 56.82 -18.61 -24.87
CA ILE A 39 56.09 -18.80 -23.63
C ILE A 39 54.63 -19.07 -23.99
N PHE A 40 54.06 -20.11 -23.43
CA PHE A 40 52.61 -20.39 -23.54
C PHE A 40 51.92 -20.01 -22.21
N ILE A 41 50.83 -19.26 -22.29
CA ILE A 41 49.92 -19.00 -21.18
C ILE A 41 48.61 -19.75 -21.52
N LEU A 42 48.24 -20.72 -20.68
CA LEU A 42 47.04 -21.54 -20.86
C LEU A 42 46.03 -21.14 -19.78
N SER A 43 44.85 -20.72 -20.19
CA SER A 43 43.72 -20.44 -19.30
C SER A 43 42.69 -21.54 -19.41
N PHE A 44 42.33 -22.17 -18.28
CA PHE A 44 41.30 -23.22 -18.23
C PHE A 44 40.81 -23.49 -16.79
N ASP A 45 39.57 -23.97 -16.67
CA ASP A 45 39.08 -24.52 -15.40
C ASP A 45 39.73 -25.88 -15.11
N ARG A 46 40.36 -25.97 -13.93
CA ARG A 46 41.10 -27.15 -13.54
C ARG A 46 40.22 -28.39 -13.42
N ASN A 47 38.98 -28.25 -12.90
CA ASN A 47 38.08 -29.37 -12.69
C ASN A 47 37.54 -29.89 -14.03
N GLN A 48 37.17 -28.98 -14.94
CA GLN A 48 36.75 -29.34 -16.29
C GLN A 48 37.88 -30.01 -17.07
N MET A 49 39.07 -29.45 -17.03
CA MET A 49 40.24 -30.01 -17.68
C MET A 49 40.55 -31.42 -17.14
N THR A 50 40.50 -31.62 -15.80
CA THR A 50 40.65 -32.94 -15.18
C THR A 50 39.59 -33.93 -15.67
N SER A 51 38.34 -33.51 -15.81
CA SER A 51 37.26 -34.34 -16.35
C SER A 51 37.51 -34.75 -17.81
N ILE A 52 37.97 -33.82 -18.65
CA ILE A 52 38.34 -34.08 -20.05
C ILE A 52 39.47 -35.07 -20.13
N MET A 53 40.52 -34.90 -19.33
CA MET A 53 41.67 -35.80 -19.29
C MET A 53 41.26 -37.23 -18.87
N ASN A 54 40.47 -37.35 -17.80
CA ASN A 54 40.00 -38.66 -17.29
C ASN A 54 39.14 -39.42 -18.32
N LYS A 55 38.26 -38.70 -19.07
CA LYS A 55 37.45 -39.31 -20.15
C LYS A 55 38.32 -39.90 -21.25
N ASN A 56 39.49 -39.35 -21.48
CA ASN A 56 40.44 -39.85 -22.48
C ASN A 56 41.50 -40.82 -21.91
N GLY A 57 41.32 -41.29 -20.66
CA GLY A 57 42.25 -42.24 -20.04
C GLY A 57 43.61 -41.62 -19.67
N ILE A 58 43.71 -40.30 -19.61
CA ILE A 58 44.94 -39.57 -19.33
C ILE A 58 44.93 -39.10 -17.90
N THR A 59 45.99 -39.35 -17.17
CA THR A 59 46.13 -38.96 -15.76
C THR A 59 46.55 -37.47 -15.63
N ASN A 60 46.24 -36.86 -14.48
CA ASN A 60 46.64 -35.48 -14.14
C ASN A 60 48.17 -35.28 -14.17
N GLU A 61 48.97 -36.37 -14.12
CA GLU A 61 50.41 -36.31 -14.23
C GLU A 61 50.89 -35.83 -15.60
N TYR A 62 50.05 -36.03 -16.63
CA TYR A 62 50.36 -35.56 -17.97
C TYR A 62 50.39 -34.00 -18.02
N LEU A 63 49.44 -33.34 -17.37
CA LEU A 63 49.45 -31.89 -17.26
C LEU A 63 50.66 -31.36 -16.51
N LYS A 64 51.14 -32.09 -15.49
CA LYS A 64 52.36 -31.68 -14.75
C LYS A 64 53.63 -31.70 -15.62
N LYS A 65 53.64 -32.48 -16.70
CA LYS A 65 54.76 -32.50 -17.64
C LYS A 65 54.77 -31.32 -18.59
N ILE A 66 53.58 -30.77 -18.88
CA ILE A 66 53.40 -29.64 -19.82
C ILE A 66 53.48 -28.30 -19.08
N ILE A 67 52.81 -28.21 -17.93
CA ILE A 67 52.67 -26.96 -17.18
C ILE A 67 53.85 -26.83 -16.20
N GLN A 68 54.77 -25.96 -16.54
CA GLN A 68 55.95 -25.70 -15.71
C GLN A 68 55.62 -24.81 -14.52
N MET A 69 54.62 -23.89 -14.64
CA MET A 69 54.21 -22.98 -13.59
C MET A 69 52.69 -22.89 -13.57
N ASN A 70 52.11 -23.14 -12.40
CA ASN A 70 50.67 -23.01 -12.20
C ASN A 70 50.37 -21.76 -11.37
N VAL A 71 49.56 -20.88 -11.91
CA VAL A 71 49.09 -19.68 -11.22
C VAL A 71 47.60 -19.85 -10.97
N ILE A 72 47.18 -19.89 -9.72
CA ILE A 72 45.79 -19.94 -9.34
C ILE A 72 45.28 -18.52 -9.21
N ILE A 73 44.30 -18.15 -10.01
CA ILE A 73 43.60 -16.86 -9.84
C ILE A 73 42.76 -16.99 -8.58
N PRO A 74 42.98 -16.18 -7.55
CA PRO A 74 42.18 -16.25 -6.33
C PRO A 74 40.72 -15.90 -6.62
N MET A 75 39.81 -16.54 -5.88
CA MET A 75 38.44 -16.10 -5.85
C MET A 75 38.37 -14.70 -5.23
N ILE A 76 37.46 -13.89 -5.71
CA ILE A 76 37.22 -12.58 -5.15
C ILE A 76 36.50 -12.75 -3.83
N ASP A 77 36.95 -12.03 -2.81
CA ASP A 77 36.31 -12.03 -1.50
C ASP A 77 34.88 -11.47 -1.57
N LYS A 78 34.02 -11.98 -0.71
CA LYS A 78 32.62 -11.54 -0.66
C LYS A 78 32.47 -10.04 -0.43
N GLU A 79 33.28 -9.44 0.42
CA GLU A 79 33.28 -8.01 0.68
C GLU A 79 33.52 -7.20 -0.61
N ILE A 80 34.47 -7.63 -1.44
CA ILE A 80 34.73 -6.98 -2.73
C ILE A 80 33.56 -7.15 -3.69
N MET A 81 32.88 -8.30 -3.67
CA MET A 81 31.69 -8.52 -4.48
C MET A 81 30.51 -7.65 -4.03
N GLU A 82 30.34 -7.48 -2.72
CA GLU A 82 29.35 -6.57 -2.15
C GLU A 82 29.63 -5.12 -2.57
N ASP A 83 30.87 -4.67 -2.48
CA ASP A 83 31.27 -3.32 -2.90
C ASP A 83 30.99 -3.09 -4.40
N ILE A 84 31.36 -4.04 -5.26
CA ILE A 84 31.10 -3.95 -6.70
C ILE A 84 29.60 -3.90 -6.96
N LEU A 85 28.81 -4.72 -6.27
CA LEU A 85 27.37 -4.78 -6.39
C LEU A 85 26.74 -3.44 -5.96
N GLN A 86 27.14 -2.90 -4.81
CA GLN A 86 26.66 -1.62 -4.30
C GLN A 86 26.99 -0.47 -5.25
N VAL A 87 28.25 -0.32 -5.64
CA VAL A 87 28.69 0.75 -6.55
C VAL A 87 27.97 0.66 -7.91
N SER A 88 27.87 -0.55 -8.47
CA SER A 88 27.21 -0.73 -9.76
C SER A 88 25.72 -0.45 -9.71
N THR A 89 25.04 -0.87 -8.63
CA THR A 89 23.60 -0.61 -8.44
C THR A 89 23.35 0.88 -8.18
N LYS A 90 24.22 1.53 -7.39
CA LYS A 90 24.15 2.98 -7.17
C LYS A 90 24.26 3.76 -8.47
N ASN A 91 25.17 3.39 -9.36
CA ASN A 91 25.28 3.98 -10.69
C ASN A 91 24.04 3.81 -11.57
N ILE A 92 23.25 2.74 -11.34
CA ILE A 92 21.95 2.58 -11.99
C ILE A 92 20.94 3.53 -11.36
N ILE A 93 20.90 3.63 -10.05
CA ILE A 93 19.96 4.48 -9.28
C ILE A 93 20.17 5.97 -9.58
N GLU A 94 21.43 6.43 -9.69
CA GLU A 94 21.78 7.84 -9.99
C GLU A 94 21.22 8.34 -11.33
N LYS A 95 20.72 7.44 -12.18
CA LYS A 95 20.02 7.80 -13.41
C LYS A 95 18.53 8.09 -13.20
N PHE A 96 18.02 7.83 -12.01
CA PHE A 96 16.65 8.15 -11.60
C PHE A 96 16.65 9.46 -10.80
N GLU A 97 15.52 10.18 -10.80
CA GLU A 97 15.40 11.42 -10.02
C GLU A 97 15.55 11.14 -8.52
N ASP A 98 16.32 11.98 -7.82
CA ASP A 98 16.82 11.78 -6.44
C ASP A 98 15.75 11.55 -5.34
N ASP A 99 14.48 11.89 -5.54
CA ASP A 99 13.42 11.80 -4.54
C ASP A 99 12.44 10.62 -4.78
N ASN A 100 12.88 9.56 -5.44
CA ASN A 100 11.99 8.44 -5.75
C ASN A 100 11.85 7.49 -4.55
N LEU A 101 10.67 7.51 -3.92
CA LEU A 101 10.28 6.64 -2.80
C LEU A 101 10.46 5.15 -3.04
N LEU A 102 10.46 4.75 -4.31
CA LEU A 102 10.59 3.35 -4.72
C LEU A 102 12.03 2.83 -4.61
N LEU A 103 12.97 3.72 -4.30
CA LEU A 103 14.37 3.39 -4.07
C LEU A 103 14.69 3.08 -2.59
N ASN A 104 13.71 3.13 -1.70
CA ASN A 104 13.94 2.86 -0.28
C ASN A 104 14.38 1.41 -0.04
N ASN A 105 15.31 1.23 0.91
CA ASN A 105 15.77 -0.07 1.42
C ASN A 105 16.31 -1.05 0.34
N TRP A 106 16.81 -0.53 -0.79
CA TRP A 106 17.37 -1.37 -1.84
C TRP A 106 18.64 -2.11 -1.38
N GLU A 107 19.39 -1.55 -0.43
CA GLU A 107 20.59 -2.12 0.15
C GLU A 107 20.30 -3.47 0.82
N ASP A 108 19.16 -3.61 1.51
CA ASP A 108 18.75 -4.88 2.15
C ASP A 108 18.60 -6.00 1.12
N GLY A 109 18.05 -5.68 -0.05
CA GLY A 109 17.94 -6.61 -1.16
C GLY A 109 19.29 -7.03 -1.71
N LEU A 110 20.24 -6.08 -1.82
CA LEU A 110 21.59 -6.37 -2.31
C LEU A 110 22.37 -7.25 -1.36
N LEU A 111 22.26 -7.04 -0.06
CA LEU A 111 22.94 -7.87 0.93
C LEU A 111 22.47 -9.34 0.83
N ALA A 112 21.19 -9.58 0.63
CA ALA A 112 20.66 -10.92 0.42
C ALA A 112 21.21 -11.57 -0.86
N ILE A 113 21.34 -10.80 -1.95
CA ILE A 113 21.90 -11.24 -3.24
C ILE A 113 23.40 -11.52 -3.12
N ALA A 114 24.16 -10.61 -2.50
CA ALA A 114 25.61 -10.73 -2.34
C ALA A 114 26.02 -12.04 -1.62
N ASN A 115 25.20 -12.47 -0.66
CA ASN A 115 25.43 -13.72 0.05
C ASN A 115 25.29 -14.98 -0.82
N ASP A 116 24.59 -14.90 -1.96
CA ASP A 116 24.33 -16.04 -2.86
C ASP A 116 25.17 -16.00 -4.16
N VAL A 117 25.66 -14.82 -4.58
CA VAL A 117 26.50 -14.67 -5.78
C VAL A 117 27.81 -15.46 -5.61
N LYS A 118 28.16 -16.27 -6.62
CA LYS A 118 29.31 -17.16 -6.55
C LYS A 118 30.59 -16.56 -7.15
N ASP A 119 30.45 -15.80 -8.22
CA ASP A 119 31.57 -15.22 -8.95
C ASP A 119 31.20 -13.93 -9.69
N LEU A 120 32.21 -13.23 -10.23
CA LEU A 120 32.04 -12.00 -11.00
C LEU A 120 31.22 -12.16 -12.28
N ARG A 121 31.18 -13.35 -12.84
CA ARG A 121 30.43 -13.62 -14.06
C ARG A 121 28.94 -13.62 -13.75
N ASP A 122 28.54 -14.30 -12.67
CA ASP A 122 27.16 -14.32 -12.19
C ASP A 122 26.73 -12.90 -11.82
N LEU A 123 27.61 -12.14 -11.13
CA LEU A 123 27.38 -10.74 -10.80
C LEU A 123 27.14 -9.86 -12.04
N LYS A 124 28.01 -10.01 -13.06
CA LYS A 124 27.89 -9.24 -14.32
C LYS A 124 26.60 -9.59 -15.08
N ILE A 125 26.23 -10.87 -15.12
CA ILE A 125 24.98 -11.32 -15.75
C ILE A 125 23.81 -10.68 -15.02
N PHE A 126 23.82 -10.69 -13.69
CA PHE A 126 22.76 -10.07 -12.87
C PHE A 126 22.65 -8.56 -13.14
N LEU A 127 23.75 -7.82 -13.05
CA LEU A 127 23.75 -6.37 -13.27
C LEU A 127 23.26 -6.00 -14.68
N ASN A 128 23.65 -6.76 -15.69
CA ASN A 128 23.16 -6.56 -17.06
C ASN A 128 21.66 -6.86 -17.16
N SER A 129 21.14 -7.87 -16.43
CA SER A 129 19.73 -8.23 -16.46
C SER A 129 18.85 -7.20 -15.77
N VAL A 130 19.34 -6.56 -14.71
CA VAL A 130 18.63 -5.51 -13.97
C VAL A 130 18.53 -4.21 -14.77
N PHE A 131 19.50 -3.92 -15.60
CA PHE A 131 19.59 -2.63 -16.32
C PHE A 131 18.35 -2.35 -17.19
N ILE A 132 17.86 -3.32 -17.96
CA ILE A 132 16.70 -3.13 -18.84
C ILE A 132 15.39 -2.95 -18.05
N PRO A 133 15.03 -3.82 -17.10
CA PRO A 133 13.85 -3.61 -16.24
C PRO A 133 13.90 -2.29 -15.48
N SER A 134 15.06 -1.88 -15.00
CA SER A 134 15.20 -0.61 -14.28
C SER A 134 14.88 0.60 -15.16
N LEU A 135 15.22 0.58 -16.44
CA LEU A 135 14.86 1.65 -17.39
C LEU A 135 13.37 1.70 -17.74
N THR A 136 12.72 0.54 -17.79
CA THR A 136 11.32 0.44 -18.25
C THR A 136 10.30 0.50 -17.12
N LYS A 137 10.67 0.08 -15.91
CA LYS A 137 9.80 0.00 -14.74
C LYS A 137 10.16 0.99 -13.64
N SER A 138 11.18 1.83 -13.84
CA SER A 138 11.57 2.85 -12.88
C SER A 138 10.42 3.81 -12.61
N GLY A 139 10.22 4.15 -11.34
CA GLY A 139 9.11 4.98 -10.93
C GLY A 139 7.75 4.29 -10.89
N SER A 140 7.69 2.97 -11.17
CA SER A 140 6.43 2.22 -11.16
C SER A 140 6.36 1.11 -10.11
N LEU A 141 7.49 0.53 -9.70
CA LEU A 141 7.58 -0.62 -8.80
C LEU A 141 8.73 -0.46 -7.79
N SER A 142 8.69 -1.21 -6.67
CA SER A 142 9.78 -1.27 -5.70
C SER A 142 11.07 -1.75 -6.36
N PHE A 143 12.12 -0.93 -6.27
CA PHE A 143 13.41 -1.26 -6.85
C PHE A 143 14.06 -2.45 -6.14
N LYS A 144 13.95 -2.53 -4.81
CA LYS A 144 14.40 -3.66 -4.00
C LYS A 144 13.79 -4.97 -4.49
N ASP A 145 12.46 -4.99 -4.62
CA ASP A 145 11.73 -6.20 -5.01
C ASP A 145 12.08 -6.62 -6.44
N MET A 146 12.25 -5.63 -7.32
CA MET A 146 12.68 -5.87 -8.69
C MET A 146 14.09 -6.51 -8.74
N LEU A 147 15.03 -6.02 -7.94
CA LEU A 147 16.38 -6.59 -7.85
C LEU A 147 16.35 -8.07 -7.44
N ILE A 148 15.65 -8.37 -6.34
CA ILE A 148 15.58 -9.74 -5.81
C ILE A 148 14.87 -10.67 -6.80
N LEU A 149 13.74 -10.23 -7.35
CA LEU A 149 12.97 -11.05 -8.31
C LEU A 149 13.78 -11.34 -9.58
N GLU A 150 14.51 -10.34 -10.09
CA GLU A 150 15.36 -10.50 -11.26
C GLU A 150 16.52 -11.45 -11.00
N TYR A 151 17.12 -11.41 -9.81
CA TYR A 151 18.14 -12.38 -9.40
C TYR A 151 17.58 -13.79 -9.38
N ILE A 152 16.40 -14.00 -8.79
CA ILE A 152 15.72 -15.30 -8.80
C ILE A 152 15.43 -15.76 -10.24
N ARG A 153 14.97 -14.86 -11.11
CA ARG A 153 14.66 -15.16 -12.51
C ARG A 153 15.85 -15.74 -13.27
N ILE A 154 17.04 -15.19 -13.09
CA ILE A 154 18.24 -15.66 -13.81
C ILE A 154 18.91 -16.87 -13.18
N THR A 155 18.77 -17.03 -11.85
CA THR A 155 19.47 -18.10 -11.12
C THR A 155 18.60 -19.33 -10.83
N ASN A 156 17.26 -19.16 -10.77
CA ASN A 156 16.30 -20.24 -10.56
C ASN A 156 14.97 -19.97 -11.28
N THR A 157 14.94 -20.20 -12.58
CA THR A 157 13.76 -20.00 -13.42
C THR A 157 12.55 -20.82 -12.96
N ALA A 158 12.77 -22.00 -12.36
CA ALA A 158 11.70 -22.83 -11.84
C ALA A 158 10.99 -22.15 -10.66
N LEU A 159 11.76 -21.65 -9.69
CA LEU A 159 11.20 -20.90 -8.55
C LEU A 159 10.49 -19.63 -9.00
N TYR A 160 11.08 -18.88 -9.95
CA TYR A 160 10.43 -17.72 -10.57
C TYR A 160 9.06 -18.06 -11.16
N GLY A 161 8.97 -19.19 -11.88
CA GLY A 161 7.71 -19.70 -12.43
C GLY A 161 6.71 -20.12 -11.36
N ILE A 162 7.16 -20.76 -10.27
CA ILE A 162 6.29 -21.14 -9.13
C ILE A 162 5.68 -19.89 -8.49
N ILE A 163 6.48 -18.86 -8.24
CA ILE A 163 5.99 -17.61 -7.64
C ILE A 163 4.90 -16.99 -8.52
N ASN A 164 5.12 -16.92 -9.83
CA ASN A 164 4.15 -16.36 -10.78
C ASN A 164 2.85 -17.16 -10.86
N ASN A 165 2.96 -18.49 -10.98
CA ASN A 165 1.80 -19.35 -11.23
C ASN A 165 0.97 -19.66 -9.96
N GLN A 166 1.53 -19.46 -8.79
CA GLN A 166 0.89 -19.74 -7.50
C GLN A 166 0.90 -18.50 -6.60
N LYS A 167 0.61 -17.36 -7.21
CA LYS A 167 0.66 -16.03 -6.58
C LYS A 167 -0.19 -15.91 -5.31
N GLU A 168 -1.26 -16.69 -5.18
CA GLU A 168 -2.14 -16.72 -4.02
C GLU A 168 -1.43 -17.08 -2.72
N TYR A 169 -0.30 -17.79 -2.79
CA TYR A 169 0.52 -18.12 -1.62
C TYR A 169 1.59 -17.06 -1.30
N PHE A 170 1.81 -16.09 -2.19
CA PHE A 170 2.84 -15.06 -2.05
C PHE A 170 2.28 -13.67 -1.81
N ILE A 171 1.06 -13.39 -2.28
CA ILE A 171 0.41 -12.11 -2.10
C ILE A 171 -0.08 -12.00 -0.65
N SER A 172 0.30 -10.90 0.03
CA SER A 172 -0.35 -10.50 1.27
C SER A 172 -1.72 -9.89 0.93
N HIS A 173 -2.73 -10.19 1.75
CA HIS A 173 -4.05 -9.62 1.52
C HIS A 173 -3.98 -8.08 1.62
N ASP A 174 -4.52 -7.38 0.63
CA ASP A 174 -4.51 -5.91 0.52
C ASP A 174 -5.44 -5.21 1.52
N TYR A 175 -6.06 -5.95 2.44
CA TYR A 175 -6.93 -5.40 3.47
C TYR A 175 -6.40 -5.69 4.86
N PRO A 176 -6.54 -4.73 5.80
CA PRO A 176 -6.27 -4.98 7.21
C PRO A 176 -7.02 -6.23 7.68
N PHE A 177 -6.32 -7.11 8.36
CA PHE A 177 -6.80 -8.43 8.79
C PHE A 177 -8.16 -8.43 9.53
N HIS A 178 -8.46 -7.37 10.29
CA HIS A 178 -9.74 -7.23 10.98
C HIS A 178 -10.96 -7.13 10.04
N MET A 179 -10.76 -6.75 8.77
CA MET A 179 -11.82 -6.73 7.75
C MET A 179 -11.98 -8.07 7.02
N GLN A 180 -10.99 -8.96 7.09
CA GLN A 180 -11.05 -10.27 6.44
C GLN A 180 -11.79 -11.32 7.30
N ASN A 181 -11.73 -11.17 8.63
CA ASN A 181 -12.34 -12.13 9.57
C ASN A 181 -13.88 -12.26 9.46
N THR A 182 -14.56 -11.28 8.89
CA THR A 182 -16.00 -11.35 8.70
C THR A 182 -16.44 -12.19 7.49
N LYS A 183 -15.55 -12.39 6.51
CA LYS A 183 -15.86 -13.13 5.27
C LYS A 183 -15.25 -14.54 5.23
N TYR A 184 -14.26 -14.85 6.08
CA TYR A 184 -13.44 -16.06 6.00
C TYR A 184 -13.28 -16.84 7.31
N GLY A 185 -14.16 -16.63 8.30
CA GLY A 185 -14.03 -17.20 9.66
C GLY A 185 -13.82 -18.73 9.75
N THR A 186 -14.31 -19.51 8.79
CA THR A 186 -14.11 -20.96 8.69
C THR A 186 -13.08 -21.38 7.64
N ASP A 187 -12.80 -20.51 6.65
CA ASP A 187 -11.86 -20.79 5.57
C ASP A 187 -10.43 -20.32 5.88
N SER A 188 -10.25 -19.44 6.88
CA SER A 188 -8.92 -18.94 7.25
C SER A 188 -7.99 -20.04 7.78
N ASP A 189 -8.50 -20.95 8.59
CA ASP A 189 -7.72 -22.06 9.13
C ASP A 189 -7.29 -23.03 8.02
N LYS A 190 -8.17 -23.29 7.06
CA LYS A 190 -7.89 -24.12 5.91
C LYS A 190 -6.87 -23.49 4.98
N PHE A 191 -6.99 -22.17 4.74
CA PHE A 191 -6.00 -21.43 3.95
C PHE A 191 -4.62 -21.46 4.63
N ASN A 192 -4.55 -21.22 5.93
CA ASN A 192 -3.31 -21.24 6.70
C ASN A 192 -2.63 -22.62 6.70
N LEU A 193 -3.41 -23.71 6.77
CA LEU A 193 -2.89 -25.07 6.66
C LEU A 193 -2.32 -25.32 5.25
N ASN A 194 -3.04 -24.94 4.21
CA ASN A 194 -2.60 -25.08 2.83
C ASN A 194 -1.32 -24.29 2.56
N LEU A 195 -1.23 -23.06 3.10
CA LEU A 195 -0.06 -22.18 2.99
C LEU A 195 1.17 -22.84 3.64
N LYS A 196 1.01 -23.38 4.84
CA LYS A 196 2.07 -24.08 5.57
C LYS A 196 2.56 -25.32 4.81
N ASP A 197 1.63 -26.13 4.31
CA ASP A 197 1.96 -27.35 3.55
C ASP A 197 2.62 -26.99 2.20
N PHE A 198 2.20 -25.91 1.57
CA PHE A 198 2.83 -25.40 0.36
C PHE A 198 4.29 -25.01 0.62
N TYR A 199 4.55 -24.17 1.62
CA TYR A 199 5.92 -23.76 1.92
C TYR A 199 6.80 -24.89 2.40
N LYS A 200 6.25 -25.85 3.16
CA LYS A 200 6.99 -27.05 3.57
C LYS A 200 7.47 -27.85 2.36
N ARG A 201 6.62 -28.02 1.35
CA ARG A 201 6.98 -28.71 0.09
C ARG A 201 7.97 -27.87 -0.73
N LEU A 202 7.72 -26.58 -0.89
CA LEU A 202 8.56 -25.67 -1.67
C LEU A 202 10.00 -25.66 -1.15
N PHE A 203 10.19 -25.56 0.17
CA PHE A 203 11.50 -25.44 0.80
C PHE A 203 12.11 -26.78 1.24
N SER A 204 11.43 -27.90 1.00
CA SER A 204 12.06 -29.23 1.10
C SER A 204 13.07 -29.46 -0.03
N ASP A 205 12.91 -28.79 -1.15
CA ASP A 205 13.89 -28.77 -2.24
C ASP A 205 15.05 -27.82 -1.88
N SER A 206 16.25 -28.38 -1.82
CA SER A 206 17.47 -27.62 -1.49
C SER A 206 17.78 -26.51 -2.50
N THR A 207 17.34 -26.68 -3.75
CA THR A 207 17.52 -25.67 -4.82
C THR A 207 16.65 -24.43 -4.61
N HIS A 208 15.49 -24.57 -3.95
CA HIS A 208 14.61 -23.46 -3.60
C HIS A 208 14.93 -22.90 -2.21
N ASN A 209 15.29 -23.77 -1.27
CA ASN A 209 15.52 -23.38 0.13
C ASN A 209 16.61 -22.30 0.29
N ARG A 210 17.63 -22.28 -0.56
CA ARG A 210 18.69 -21.27 -0.53
C ARG A 210 18.18 -19.84 -0.78
N TYR A 211 17.05 -19.69 -1.49
CA TYR A 211 16.42 -18.38 -1.76
C TYR A 211 15.46 -17.93 -0.67
N MET A 212 15.24 -18.75 0.37
CA MET A 212 14.32 -18.41 1.45
C MET A 212 14.63 -17.05 2.11
N PRO A 213 15.90 -16.67 2.41
CA PRO A 213 16.21 -15.35 2.94
C PRO A 213 15.77 -14.22 2.01
N MET A 214 15.98 -14.36 0.70
CA MET A 214 15.55 -13.38 -0.30
C MET A 214 14.03 -13.28 -0.38
N LEU A 215 13.33 -14.42 -0.36
CA LEU A 215 11.87 -14.46 -0.37
C LEU A 215 11.26 -13.86 0.88
N CYS A 216 11.94 -13.88 2.03
CA CYS A 216 11.51 -13.20 3.25
C CYS A 216 11.50 -11.66 3.09
N HIS A 217 12.34 -11.10 2.22
CA HIS A 217 12.31 -9.67 1.91
C HIS A 217 11.17 -9.29 0.96
N LEU A 218 10.74 -10.22 0.12
CA LEU A 218 9.66 -10.01 -0.85
C LEU A 218 8.26 -10.27 -0.27
N PHE A 219 8.14 -11.32 0.56
CA PHE A 219 6.85 -11.91 0.92
C PHE A 219 6.71 -12.09 2.44
N PRO A 220 5.84 -11.30 3.09
CA PRO A 220 5.62 -11.38 4.54
C PRO A 220 5.23 -12.79 5.02
N TYR A 221 4.41 -13.52 4.26
CA TYR A 221 4.02 -14.89 4.61
C TYR A 221 5.20 -15.87 4.63
N VAL A 222 6.15 -15.72 3.71
CA VAL A 222 7.38 -16.53 3.72
C VAL A 222 8.22 -16.20 4.96
N LYS A 223 8.33 -14.92 5.31
CA LYS A 223 9.04 -14.46 6.51
C LYS A 223 8.43 -15.06 7.77
N ILE A 224 7.12 -14.99 7.92
CA ILE A 224 6.40 -15.57 9.05
C ILE A 224 6.61 -17.08 9.13
N TYR A 225 6.52 -17.79 8.01
CA TYR A 225 6.81 -19.22 7.96
C TYR A 225 8.25 -19.53 8.39
N PHE A 226 9.22 -18.76 7.94
CA PHE A 226 10.63 -18.94 8.25
C PHE A 226 10.94 -18.71 9.73
N GLU A 227 10.44 -17.64 10.32
CA GLU A 227 10.66 -17.26 11.73
C GLU A 227 10.02 -18.25 12.71
N ASN A 228 9.01 -19.00 12.27
CA ASN A 228 8.15 -19.79 13.13
C ASN A 228 8.06 -21.26 12.72
N ARG A 229 9.11 -21.82 12.11
CA ARG A 229 9.15 -23.21 11.61
C ARG A 229 8.74 -24.25 12.64
N GLU A 230 9.05 -24.02 13.92
CA GLU A 230 8.85 -24.98 15.03
C GLU A 230 7.54 -24.75 15.78
N ASN A 231 6.89 -23.57 15.65
CA ASN A 231 5.63 -23.26 16.30
C ASN A 231 4.45 -23.29 15.32
N PRO A 232 3.30 -23.89 15.65
CA PRO A 232 2.11 -23.86 14.80
C PRO A 232 1.42 -22.50 14.88
N ILE A 233 2.07 -21.45 14.36
CA ILE A 233 1.65 -20.04 14.45
C ILE A 233 0.37 -19.76 13.71
N PHE A 234 0.04 -20.57 12.75
CA PHE A 234 -1.22 -20.46 12.05
C PHE A 234 -2.45 -20.82 12.90
N LYS A 235 -2.29 -21.07 14.20
CA LYS A 235 -3.40 -21.40 15.11
C LYS A 235 -3.95 -20.21 15.91
N ASN A 236 -3.29 -19.08 15.97
CA ASN A 236 -3.69 -18.01 16.90
C ASN A 236 -3.85 -16.66 16.23
N LYS A 237 -4.83 -15.93 16.73
CA LYS A 237 -5.22 -14.55 16.60
C LYS A 237 -4.08 -13.49 16.51
N GLU A 238 -2.81 -13.89 16.55
CA GLU A 238 -1.64 -13.01 16.45
C GLU A 238 -1.36 -12.52 15.02
N PHE A 239 -1.97 -13.12 14.00
CA PHE A 239 -2.11 -12.49 12.69
C PHE A 239 -3.00 -11.24 12.70
N SER A 240 -3.62 -10.92 13.84
CA SER A 240 -4.48 -9.74 14.02
C SER A 240 -3.69 -8.47 14.34
N ILE A 241 -2.40 -8.53 14.45
CA ILE A 241 -1.57 -7.34 14.48
C ILE A 241 -1.66 -6.76 13.07
N ILE A 242 -2.16 -5.55 12.99
CA ILE A 242 -2.06 -4.70 11.79
C ILE A 242 -0.63 -4.89 11.31
N ASP A 243 -0.46 -5.63 10.21
CA ASP A 243 0.86 -5.87 9.69
C ASP A 243 1.41 -4.50 9.27
N PRO A 244 2.34 -3.89 10.04
CA PRO A 244 2.87 -2.60 9.68
C PRO A 244 3.55 -2.63 8.31
N SER A 245 3.78 -3.84 7.77
CA SER A 245 4.27 -4.05 6.42
C SER A 245 3.23 -3.70 5.35
N TYR A 246 1.90 -3.74 5.64
CA TYR A 246 0.88 -3.43 4.64
C TYR A 246 1.02 -2.00 4.10
N GLU A 247 1.07 -1.01 4.98
CA GLU A 247 1.23 0.40 4.56
C GLU A 247 2.54 0.62 3.80
N LEU A 248 3.61 0.00 4.28
CA LEU A 248 4.91 0.06 3.64
C LEU A 248 4.87 -0.58 2.24
N VAL A 249 4.27 -1.77 2.12
CA VAL A 249 4.12 -2.49 0.85
C VAL A 249 3.32 -1.66 -0.16
N GLN A 250 2.21 -1.05 0.26
CA GLN A 250 1.42 -0.19 -0.62
C GLN A 250 2.18 1.08 -1.03
N LYS A 251 2.90 1.69 -0.10
CA LYS A 251 3.72 2.88 -0.31
C LYS A 251 4.89 2.60 -1.27
N GLU A 252 5.59 1.48 -1.08
CA GLU A 252 6.73 1.06 -1.88
C GLU A 252 6.33 0.29 -3.15
N ARG A 253 5.03 0.03 -3.36
CA ARG A 253 4.50 -0.76 -4.48
C ARG A 253 5.12 -2.16 -4.55
N GLY A 254 5.20 -2.79 -3.38
CA GLY A 254 5.85 -4.09 -3.20
C GLY A 254 5.16 -5.23 -3.96
N ILE A 255 5.96 -6.22 -4.38
CA ILE A 255 5.49 -7.38 -5.14
C ILE A 255 4.46 -8.24 -4.40
N CYS A 256 4.44 -8.22 -3.07
CA CYS A 256 3.47 -8.98 -2.29
C CYS A 256 2.06 -8.38 -2.27
N SER A 257 1.83 -7.22 -2.90
CA SER A 257 0.49 -6.65 -3.09
C SER A 257 -0.18 -7.17 -4.37
N ALA A 258 -1.46 -7.57 -4.26
CA ALA A 258 -2.26 -7.98 -5.42
C ALA A 258 -2.38 -6.87 -6.48
N LYS A 259 -2.30 -5.61 -6.07
CA LYS A 259 -2.35 -4.45 -6.97
C LYS A 259 -1.14 -4.35 -7.89
N PHE A 260 0.03 -4.79 -7.40
CA PHE A 260 1.31 -4.59 -8.09
C PHE A 260 1.96 -5.89 -8.57
N PHE A 261 1.58 -7.06 -8.04
CA PHE A 261 2.22 -8.34 -8.33
C PHE A 261 2.41 -8.61 -9.82
N ASP A 262 1.31 -8.56 -10.58
CA ASP A 262 1.34 -8.93 -12.01
C ASP A 262 2.24 -7.98 -12.84
N LEU A 263 2.47 -6.75 -12.39
CA LEU A 263 3.31 -5.78 -13.06
C LEU A 263 4.80 -6.15 -13.06
N TYR A 264 5.23 -6.88 -12.03
CA TYR A 264 6.60 -7.38 -11.97
C TYR A 264 6.90 -8.38 -13.09
N TYR A 265 5.87 -9.09 -13.55
CA TYR A 265 5.96 -10.11 -14.60
C TYR A 265 5.58 -9.59 -15.99
N LEU A 266 4.50 -8.85 -16.10
CA LEU A 266 3.92 -8.45 -17.39
C LEU A 266 4.57 -7.20 -18.01
N GLY A 267 5.20 -6.35 -17.19
CA GLY A 267 5.83 -5.11 -17.66
C GLY A 267 4.84 -4.06 -18.20
N THR A 268 3.53 -4.22 -17.91
CA THR A 268 2.48 -3.25 -18.26
C THR A 268 2.17 -2.37 -17.07
N THR A 269 1.55 -1.21 -17.28
CA THR A 269 0.99 -0.37 -16.22
C THR A 269 -0.47 -0.76 -15.95
N ASN A 270 -0.97 -0.44 -14.76
CA ASN A 270 -2.38 -0.59 -14.41
C ASN A 270 -2.89 0.71 -13.74
N GLU A 271 -4.21 0.79 -13.53
CA GLU A 271 -4.86 1.96 -12.91
C GLU A 271 -4.25 2.31 -11.54
N PHE A 272 -3.85 1.34 -10.73
CA PHE A 272 -3.25 1.60 -9.42
C PHE A 272 -1.88 2.30 -9.51
N VAL A 273 -1.06 1.92 -10.47
CA VAL A 273 0.23 2.59 -10.73
C VAL A 273 0.01 3.99 -11.28
N GLU A 274 -0.96 4.18 -12.17
CA GLU A 274 -1.30 5.50 -12.69
C GLU A 274 -1.78 6.44 -11.57
N ILE A 275 -2.62 5.94 -10.66
CA ILE A 275 -3.06 6.69 -9.47
C ILE A 275 -1.86 7.05 -8.59
N ALA A 276 -1.00 6.07 -8.27
CA ALA A 276 0.16 6.30 -7.43
C ALA A 276 1.15 7.30 -8.06
N ASN A 277 1.39 7.23 -9.37
CA ASN A 277 2.20 8.21 -10.10
C ASN A 277 1.56 9.61 -10.10
N SER A 278 0.24 9.68 -10.17
CA SER A 278 -0.49 10.96 -10.08
C SER A 278 -0.32 11.58 -8.68
N VAL A 279 -0.31 10.77 -7.62
CA VAL A 279 -0.04 11.23 -6.25
C VAL A 279 1.41 11.70 -6.10
N ASP A 280 2.39 10.95 -6.63
CA ASP A 280 3.79 11.37 -6.59
C ASP A 280 4.01 12.70 -7.32
N LYS A 281 3.36 12.89 -8.47
CA LYS A 281 3.35 14.16 -9.20
C LYS A 281 2.70 15.30 -8.40
N LEU A 282 1.62 15.01 -7.67
CA LEU A 282 1.02 15.99 -6.75
C LEU A 282 2.02 16.43 -5.69
N ILE A 283 2.67 15.46 -5.01
CA ILE A 283 3.64 15.72 -3.95
C ILE A 283 4.82 16.54 -4.48
N TYR A 284 5.34 16.18 -5.64
CA TYR A 284 6.42 16.92 -6.30
C TYR A 284 6.01 18.39 -6.56
N ASN A 285 4.86 18.63 -7.20
CA ASN A 285 4.36 19.96 -7.48
C ASN A 285 4.10 20.77 -6.20
N PHE A 286 3.54 20.12 -5.18
CA PHE A 286 3.27 20.75 -3.89
C PHE A 286 4.55 21.18 -3.18
N ASN A 287 5.56 20.31 -3.12
CA ASN A 287 6.85 20.61 -2.50
C ASN A 287 7.64 21.69 -3.24
N ALA A 288 7.49 21.75 -4.57
CA ALA A 288 8.08 22.80 -5.41
C ALA A 288 7.31 24.13 -5.39
N ASN A 289 6.25 24.27 -4.57
CA ASN A 289 5.32 25.40 -4.57
C ASN A 289 4.72 25.74 -5.95
N ASN A 290 4.58 24.72 -6.81
CA ASN A 290 4.00 24.87 -8.13
C ASN A 290 2.47 24.76 -8.04
N ILE A 291 1.75 25.79 -8.45
CA ILE A 291 0.28 25.87 -8.35
C ILE A 291 -0.47 24.71 -9.04
N LEU A 292 0.19 23.99 -9.92
CA LEU A 292 -0.36 22.81 -10.62
C LEU A 292 -0.88 21.73 -9.68
N TRP A 293 -0.42 21.67 -8.42
CA TRP A 293 -0.96 20.73 -7.45
C TRP A 293 -2.47 20.91 -7.21
N ARG A 294 -2.96 22.16 -7.27
CA ARG A 294 -4.39 22.47 -7.10
C ARG A 294 -5.22 21.94 -8.28
N ASP A 295 -4.70 22.08 -9.49
CA ASP A 295 -5.38 21.60 -10.69
C ASP A 295 -5.38 20.07 -10.73
N ASN A 296 -4.27 19.42 -10.32
CA ASN A 296 -4.21 17.98 -10.16
C ASN A 296 -5.30 17.46 -9.20
N LEU A 297 -5.48 18.10 -8.02
CA LEU A 297 -6.53 17.70 -7.09
C LEU A 297 -7.95 17.96 -7.61
N LYS A 298 -8.19 19.08 -8.33
CA LYS A 298 -9.50 19.35 -8.93
C LYS A 298 -9.91 18.29 -9.95
N GLU A 299 -8.96 17.80 -10.76
CA GLU A 299 -9.22 16.71 -11.70
C GLU A 299 -9.67 15.43 -11.00
N ILE A 300 -9.14 15.15 -9.78
CA ILE A 300 -9.53 13.97 -9.02
C ILE A 300 -11.00 14.01 -8.59
N PHE A 301 -11.52 15.19 -8.25
CA PHE A 301 -12.93 15.34 -7.86
C PHE A 301 -13.92 15.01 -8.98
N LEU A 302 -13.47 15.03 -10.25
CA LEU A 302 -14.27 14.65 -11.41
C LEU A 302 -14.24 13.13 -11.70
N LYS A 303 -13.32 12.39 -11.07
CA LYS A 303 -13.19 10.94 -11.28
C LYS A 303 -14.31 10.17 -10.56
N HIS A 304 -14.48 8.90 -10.92
CA HIS A 304 -15.42 8.02 -10.21
C HIS A 304 -14.96 7.75 -8.75
N THR A 305 -15.89 7.32 -7.91
CA THR A 305 -15.67 7.19 -6.46
C THR A 305 -14.55 6.21 -6.07
N ASN A 306 -14.42 5.09 -6.78
CA ASN A 306 -13.35 4.12 -6.50
C ASN A 306 -11.96 4.71 -6.78
N TYR A 307 -11.82 5.49 -7.86
CA TYR A 307 -10.59 6.19 -8.17
C TYR A 307 -10.24 7.21 -7.08
N GLN A 308 -11.21 8.02 -6.62
CA GLN A 308 -11.00 8.97 -5.53
C GLN A 308 -10.57 8.26 -4.24
N LYS A 309 -11.22 7.15 -3.89
CA LYS A 309 -10.88 6.36 -2.71
C LYS A 309 -9.43 5.87 -2.76
N GLU A 310 -9.02 5.26 -3.86
CA GLU A 310 -7.65 4.77 -4.02
C GLU A 310 -6.64 5.93 -4.05
N TYR A 311 -6.97 7.03 -4.72
CA TYR A 311 -6.11 8.22 -4.77
C TYR A 311 -5.81 8.77 -3.38
N PHE A 312 -6.85 8.98 -2.55
CA PHE A 312 -6.67 9.50 -1.20
C PHE A 312 -6.04 8.47 -0.25
N GLU A 313 -6.23 7.17 -0.51
CA GLU A 313 -5.46 6.12 0.17
C GLU A 313 -3.96 6.27 -0.12
N GLN A 314 -3.59 6.38 -1.39
CA GLN A 314 -2.19 6.55 -1.80
C GLN A 314 -1.59 7.87 -1.29
N LEU A 315 -2.38 8.93 -1.21
CA LEU A 315 -1.94 10.22 -0.65
C LEU A 315 -1.75 10.13 0.87
N TYR A 316 -2.65 9.47 1.59
CA TYR A 316 -2.52 9.20 3.02
C TYR A 316 -1.20 8.47 3.34
N LEU A 317 -0.92 7.40 2.62
CA LEU A 317 0.31 6.63 2.80
C LEU A 317 1.59 7.46 2.60
N ARG A 318 1.48 8.59 1.91
CA ARG A 318 2.59 9.48 1.56
C ARG A 318 2.52 10.86 2.20
N VAL A 319 1.61 11.07 3.15
CA VAL A 319 1.42 12.40 3.79
C VAL A 319 2.71 12.96 4.41
N GLY A 320 3.56 12.10 4.97
CA GLY A 320 4.85 12.49 5.54
C GLY A 320 5.86 13.07 4.55
N PHE A 321 5.64 12.96 3.23
CA PHE A 321 6.48 13.57 2.20
C PHE A 321 6.00 14.96 1.74
N LEU A 322 4.87 15.43 2.24
CA LEU A 322 4.36 16.77 1.98
C LEU A 322 5.15 17.81 2.79
N LYS A 323 6.07 18.51 2.12
CA LYS A 323 6.97 19.52 2.72
C LYS A 323 6.55 20.96 2.39
N GLY A 324 5.60 21.16 1.49
CA GLY A 324 5.09 22.48 1.07
C GLY A 324 4.23 23.15 2.14
N ASN A 325 3.49 24.19 1.75
CA ASN A 325 2.60 24.94 2.65
C ASN A 325 1.36 24.12 3.04
N LYS A 326 1.45 23.40 4.18
CA LYS A 326 0.42 22.50 4.69
C LYS A 326 -0.91 23.20 4.97
N LYS A 327 -0.87 24.45 5.47
CA LYS A 327 -2.08 25.28 5.68
C LYS A 327 -2.87 25.45 4.38
N ASP A 328 -2.19 25.77 3.27
CA ASP A 328 -2.86 25.97 1.98
C ASP A 328 -3.51 24.68 1.46
N LEU A 329 -2.88 23.52 1.70
CA LEU A 329 -3.45 22.23 1.34
C LEU A 329 -4.68 21.88 2.19
N ILE A 330 -4.62 22.11 3.51
CA ILE A 330 -5.76 21.93 4.43
C ILE A 330 -6.93 22.82 3.98
N MET A 331 -6.67 24.12 3.73
CA MET A 331 -7.68 25.04 3.27
C MET A 331 -8.33 24.59 1.96
N PHE A 332 -7.51 24.11 1.01
CA PHE A 332 -8.01 23.60 -0.26
C PHE A 332 -8.91 22.36 -0.07
N PHE A 333 -8.52 21.42 0.80
CA PHE A 333 -9.36 20.27 1.11
C PHE A 333 -10.68 20.70 1.77
N LEU A 334 -10.64 21.60 2.75
CA LEU A 334 -11.85 22.09 3.41
C LEU A 334 -12.79 22.79 2.42
N GLU A 335 -12.27 23.65 1.53
CA GLU A 335 -13.06 24.34 0.51
C GLU A 335 -13.79 23.38 -0.44
N ASN A 336 -13.18 22.22 -0.72
CA ASN A 336 -13.67 21.25 -1.69
C ASN A 336 -14.22 19.97 -1.06
N ILE A 337 -14.33 19.88 0.28
CA ILE A 337 -14.68 18.66 1.00
C ILE A 337 -16.02 18.05 0.54
N PHE A 338 -16.99 18.90 0.21
CA PHE A 338 -18.31 18.45 -0.24
C PHE A 338 -18.34 18.00 -1.71
N SER A 339 -17.31 18.32 -2.50
CA SER A 339 -17.11 17.81 -3.85
C SER A 339 -16.53 16.39 -3.86
N ILE A 340 -15.95 15.94 -2.73
CA ILE A 340 -15.44 14.59 -2.59
C ILE A 340 -16.63 13.67 -2.35
N LYS A 341 -16.81 12.70 -3.24
CA LYS A 341 -17.97 11.80 -3.19
C LYS A 341 -17.91 10.94 -1.92
N ALA A 342 -18.94 11.06 -1.08
CA ALA A 342 -19.21 10.09 -0.03
C ALA A 342 -20.01 8.96 -0.67
N MET A 343 -19.49 7.73 -0.72
CA MET A 343 -20.30 6.58 -1.10
C MET A 343 -21.14 6.17 0.11
N GLY A 344 -22.44 5.95 -0.11
CA GLY A 344 -23.24 5.24 0.87
C GLY A 344 -22.74 3.79 1.02
N LEU A 345 -22.65 3.29 2.27
CA LEU A 345 -22.74 1.88 2.65
C LEU A 345 -21.68 0.90 2.11
N SER A 346 -20.46 1.31 1.83
CA SER A 346 -19.37 0.33 1.68
C SER A 346 -18.59 0.19 2.99
N TRP A 347 -18.27 -1.05 3.35
CA TRP A 347 -17.37 -1.32 4.47
C TRP A 347 -15.97 -0.72 4.21
N GLY A 348 -15.43 -0.01 5.20
CA GLY A 348 -14.12 0.64 5.13
C GLY A 348 -14.19 2.15 4.93
N LEU A 349 -13.06 2.81 5.12
CA LEU A 349 -12.93 4.25 4.97
C LEU A 349 -13.23 4.67 3.53
N GLN A 350 -14.07 5.69 3.40
CA GLN A 350 -14.41 6.29 2.12
C GLN A 350 -13.38 7.35 1.73
N ALA A 351 -13.46 7.87 0.51
CA ALA A 351 -12.57 8.91 0.02
C ALA A 351 -12.56 10.14 0.95
N ARG A 352 -13.74 10.57 1.42
CA ARG A 352 -13.86 11.71 2.33
C ARG A 352 -13.28 11.42 3.70
N ASP A 353 -13.45 10.21 4.24
CA ASP A 353 -12.87 9.82 5.52
C ASP A 353 -11.34 9.85 5.47
N ARG A 354 -10.76 9.39 4.35
CA ARG A 354 -9.30 9.49 4.13
C ARG A 354 -8.81 10.94 4.09
N VAL A 355 -9.59 11.84 3.52
CA VAL A 355 -9.25 13.27 3.54
C VAL A 355 -9.29 13.83 4.97
N TYR A 356 -10.25 13.42 5.81
CA TYR A 356 -10.24 13.80 7.23
C TYR A 356 -8.97 13.33 7.95
N VAL A 357 -8.55 12.10 7.71
CA VAL A 357 -7.29 11.55 8.26
C VAL A 357 -6.08 12.33 7.75
N ILE A 358 -6.03 12.66 6.46
CA ILE A 358 -4.95 13.47 5.88
C ILE A 358 -4.91 14.86 6.52
N ILE A 359 -6.05 15.53 6.66
CA ILE A 359 -6.13 16.85 7.31
C ILE A 359 -5.65 16.73 8.76
N SER A 360 -6.07 15.70 9.51
CA SER A 360 -5.64 15.48 10.90
C SER A 360 -4.12 15.35 11.02
N ASN A 361 -3.50 14.57 10.14
CA ASN A 361 -2.04 14.43 10.10
C ASN A 361 -1.33 15.75 9.76
N LEU A 362 -1.84 16.50 8.78
CA LEU A 362 -1.26 17.79 8.39
C LEU A 362 -1.38 18.86 9.49
N LEU A 363 -2.47 18.82 10.27
CA LEU A 363 -2.72 19.75 11.38
C LEU A 363 -1.70 19.62 12.51
N VAL A 364 -1.15 18.44 12.74
CA VAL A 364 -0.11 18.23 13.76
C VAL A 364 1.16 19.04 13.47
N ASP A 365 1.43 19.31 12.20
CA ASP A 365 2.67 19.94 11.74
C ASP A 365 2.57 21.45 11.51
N ILE A 366 1.40 22.06 11.69
CA ILE A 366 1.23 23.52 11.50
C ILE A 366 1.24 24.26 12.82
N ASN A 367 1.58 25.55 12.76
CA ASN A 367 1.68 26.39 13.96
C ASN A 367 0.32 26.95 14.40
N LYS A 368 0.29 27.50 15.63
CA LYS A 368 -0.93 28.05 16.24
C LYS A 368 -1.59 29.15 15.42
N ASP A 369 -0.80 30.04 14.80
CA ASP A 369 -1.33 31.16 14.03
C ASP A 369 -1.99 30.68 12.75
N GLU A 370 -1.42 29.68 12.10
CA GLU A 370 -2.02 29.03 10.92
C GLU A 370 -3.34 28.33 11.26
N ILE A 371 -3.42 27.67 12.41
CA ILE A 371 -4.66 27.06 12.90
C ILE A 371 -5.72 28.13 13.13
N ASN A 372 -5.37 29.24 13.80
CA ASN A 372 -6.30 30.33 14.05
C ASN A 372 -6.86 30.93 12.74
N VAL A 373 -6.04 31.02 11.68
CA VAL A 373 -6.49 31.45 10.36
C VAL A 373 -7.52 30.47 9.78
N ILE A 374 -7.26 29.16 9.87
CA ILE A 374 -8.21 28.14 9.42
C ILE A 374 -9.53 28.27 10.18
N LEU A 375 -9.49 28.25 11.51
CA LEU A 375 -10.69 28.29 12.35
C LEU A 375 -11.51 29.58 12.12
N SER A 376 -10.85 30.74 12.05
CA SER A 376 -11.54 32.01 11.78
C SER A 376 -12.20 32.04 10.40
N THR A 377 -11.63 31.36 9.40
CA THR A 377 -12.20 31.28 8.06
C THR A 377 -13.49 30.46 8.04
N TYR A 378 -13.62 29.48 8.91
CA TYR A 378 -14.78 28.59 8.97
C TYR A 378 -15.74 28.89 10.13
N ALA A 379 -15.46 29.87 10.95
CA ALA A 379 -16.36 30.33 12.01
C ALA A 379 -17.70 30.78 11.43
N GLY A 380 -18.80 30.32 12.04
CA GLY A 380 -20.17 30.56 11.58
C GLY A 380 -20.59 29.80 10.33
N ARG A 381 -19.74 28.92 9.79
CA ARG A 381 -20.09 28.03 8.67
C ARG A 381 -20.60 26.71 9.22
N PHE A 382 -21.82 26.68 9.68
CA PHE A 382 -22.39 25.54 10.42
C PHE A 382 -22.43 24.22 9.63
N ASN A 383 -22.41 24.26 8.31
CA ASN A 383 -22.27 23.08 7.46
C ASN A 383 -20.92 22.36 7.61
N TYR A 384 -19.97 22.94 8.32
CA TYR A 384 -18.67 22.34 8.62
C TYR A 384 -18.61 21.68 10.01
N LEU A 385 -19.67 21.70 10.82
CA LEU A 385 -19.62 21.08 12.15
C LEU A 385 -19.27 19.59 12.09
N GLU A 386 -19.92 18.84 11.19
CA GLU A 386 -19.60 17.41 11.02
C GLU A 386 -18.17 17.23 10.48
N VAL A 387 -17.71 18.08 9.58
CA VAL A 387 -16.34 18.04 9.05
C VAL A 387 -15.33 18.18 10.18
N PHE A 388 -15.48 19.20 11.04
CA PHE A 388 -14.58 19.39 12.18
C PHE A 388 -14.73 18.28 13.23
N HIS A 389 -15.93 17.77 13.45
CA HIS A 389 -16.14 16.62 14.33
C HIS A 389 -15.34 15.39 13.86
N GLN A 390 -15.38 15.08 12.57
CA GLN A 390 -14.63 13.96 11.99
C GLN A 390 -13.11 14.19 12.06
N ILE A 391 -12.64 15.42 11.80
CA ILE A 391 -11.23 15.76 11.94
C ILE A 391 -10.78 15.60 13.40
N ILE A 392 -11.55 16.06 14.38
CA ILE A 392 -11.26 15.92 15.81
C ILE A 392 -11.21 14.43 16.20
N TYR A 393 -12.15 13.62 15.70
CA TYR A 393 -12.18 12.19 15.94
C TYR A 393 -10.86 11.51 15.53
N TRP A 394 -10.38 11.78 14.32
CA TRP A 394 -9.11 11.23 13.82
C TRP A 394 -7.89 11.82 14.53
N LEU A 395 -7.91 13.13 14.81
CA LEU A 395 -6.82 13.78 15.52
C LEU A 395 -6.67 13.26 16.96
N ASN A 396 -7.76 12.84 17.61
CA ASN A 396 -7.73 12.22 18.92
C ASN A 396 -6.95 10.89 18.92
N SER A 397 -6.95 10.15 17.82
CA SER A 397 -6.16 8.92 17.70
C SER A 397 -4.68 9.18 17.44
N GLU A 398 -4.36 10.29 16.76
CA GLU A 398 -2.99 10.63 16.34
C GLU A 398 -2.25 11.48 17.42
N ALA A 399 -2.92 12.46 17.98
CA ALA A 399 -2.32 13.43 18.90
C ALA A 399 -3.34 13.96 19.95
N PRO A 400 -3.85 13.11 20.88
CA PRO A 400 -4.97 13.43 21.76
C PRO A 400 -4.73 14.61 22.70
N ASP A 401 -3.49 14.85 23.12
CA ASP A 401 -3.14 15.91 24.09
C ASP A 401 -2.49 17.13 23.43
N SER A 402 -2.55 17.22 22.12
CA SER A 402 -1.93 18.33 21.39
C SER A 402 -2.69 19.64 21.58
N ASN A 403 -1.95 20.77 21.53
CA ASN A 403 -2.57 22.10 21.52
C ASN A 403 -3.57 22.27 20.38
N VAL A 404 -3.30 21.64 19.24
CA VAL A 404 -4.17 21.63 18.06
C VAL A 404 -5.49 20.97 18.36
N TYR A 405 -5.46 19.78 18.96
CA TYR A 405 -6.65 19.05 19.38
C TYR A 405 -7.53 19.90 20.29
N ASN A 406 -6.95 20.48 21.34
CA ASN A 406 -7.68 21.32 22.28
C ASN A 406 -8.29 22.57 21.63
N GLN A 407 -7.59 23.19 20.67
CA GLN A 407 -8.11 24.33 19.94
C GLN A 407 -9.28 23.96 19.03
N LEU A 408 -9.20 22.84 18.32
CA LEU A 408 -10.29 22.37 17.46
C LEU A 408 -11.51 21.96 18.29
N VAL A 409 -11.32 21.28 19.42
CA VAL A 409 -12.40 20.93 20.34
C VAL A 409 -13.09 22.17 20.86
N SER A 410 -12.34 23.15 21.37
CA SER A 410 -12.91 24.41 21.86
C SER A 410 -13.66 25.18 20.78
N PHE A 411 -13.12 25.25 19.57
CA PHE A 411 -13.79 25.87 18.42
C PHE A 411 -15.10 25.14 18.09
N HIS A 412 -15.07 23.81 17.97
CA HIS A 412 -16.24 23.01 17.65
C HIS A 412 -17.34 23.16 18.71
N GLU A 413 -16.99 23.15 20.00
CA GLU A 413 -17.93 23.40 21.10
C GLU A 413 -18.61 24.76 20.98
N GLN A 414 -17.84 25.82 20.71
CA GLN A 414 -18.37 27.17 20.54
C GLN A 414 -19.32 27.28 19.35
N GLU A 415 -18.98 26.64 18.22
CA GLU A 415 -19.83 26.65 17.03
C GLU A 415 -21.11 25.82 17.24
N CYS A 416 -21.08 24.72 17.99
CA CYS A 416 -22.27 23.96 18.39
C CYS A 416 -23.22 24.79 19.27
N GLU A 417 -22.68 25.55 20.23
CA GLU A 417 -23.50 26.42 21.08
C GLU A 417 -24.14 27.58 20.31
N LYS A 418 -23.43 28.18 19.37
CA LYS A 418 -23.95 29.24 18.53
C LYS A 418 -25.11 28.79 17.65
N ILE A 419 -25.08 27.59 17.07
CA ILE A 419 -26.16 27.14 16.19
C ILE A 419 -27.49 27.05 16.94
N ILE A 420 -27.45 26.64 18.21
CA ILE A 420 -28.67 26.54 19.03
C ILE A 420 -29.14 27.91 19.49
N SER A 421 -28.24 28.78 19.94
CA SER A 421 -28.62 30.07 20.47
C SER A 421 -29.06 31.07 19.38
N GLU A 422 -28.48 30.99 18.20
CA GLU A 422 -28.63 32.04 17.17
C GLU A 422 -29.29 31.55 15.88
N ASN A 423 -29.17 30.23 15.54
CA ASN A 423 -29.45 29.71 14.21
C ASN A 423 -30.17 28.36 14.20
N ILE A 424 -31.04 28.06 15.18
CA ILE A 424 -31.75 26.78 15.24
C ILE A 424 -32.58 26.49 14.00
N SER A 425 -33.21 27.52 13.41
CA SER A 425 -33.97 27.39 12.18
C SER A 425 -33.12 26.95 11.00
N LEU A 426 -31.87 27.41 10.92
CA LEU A 426 -30.93 27.00 9.88
C LEU A 426 -30.50 25.53 10.06
N PHE A 427 -30.45 25.02 11.32
CA PHE A 427 -30.16 23.64 11.60
C PHE A 427 -31.21 22.68 11.01
N LEU A 428 -32.47 23.08 11.05
CA LEU A 428 -33.59 22.32 10.50
C LEU A 428 -33.73 22.47 8.97
N ASP A 429 -32.98 23.37 8.35
CA ASP A 429 -32.93 23.47 6.90
C ASP A 429 -32.28 22.25 6.26
N GLU A 430 -32.72 21.94 5.03
CA GLU A 430 -32.27 20.80 4.22
C GLU A 430 -30.76 20.60 4.19
N PHE A 431 -30.02 21.70 4.15
CA PHE A 431 -28.59 21.69 4.04
C PHE A 431 -27.87 21.24 5.33
N TYR A 432 -28.42 21.51 6.51
CA TYR A 432 -27.74 21.33 7.79
C TYR A 432 -28.10 20.05 8.53
N VAL A 433 -29.35 19.59 8.47
CA VAL A 433 -29.84 18.44 9.24
C VAL A 433 -28.97 17.22 8.99
N ARG A 434 -28.78 16.84 7.75
CA ARG A 434 -28.07 15.61 7.38
C ARG A 434 -26.55 15.65 7.61
N LYS A 435 -25.94 16.84 7.66
CA LYS A 435 -24.48 16.99 7.73
C LYS A 435 -23.96 17.20 9.15
N ASN A 436 -24.80 17.72 10.04
CA ASN A 436 -24.34 18.18 11.35
C ASN A 436 -25.02 17.49 12.53
N SER A 437 -26.05 16.71 12.29
CA SER A 437 -26.87 16.11 13.33
C SER A 437 -26.07 15.23 14.32
N ILE A 438 -25.19 14.40 13.79
CA ILE A 438 -24.37 13.49 14.60
C ILE A 438 -23.39 14.26 15.48
N ALA A 439 -22.77 15.31 14.95
CA ALA A 439 -21.84 16.14 15.69
C ALA A 439 -22.53 16.86 16.86
N LEU A 440 -23.70 17.46 16.60
CA LEU A 440 -24.52 18.12 17.61
C LEU A 440 -25.02 17.16 18.70
N TYR A 441 -25.56 16.00 18.28
CA TYR A 441 -26.00 15.00 19.24
C TYR A 441 -24.90 14.56 20.19
N ARG A 442 -23.73 14.22 19.66
CA ARG A 442 -22.60 13.80 20.49
C ARG A 442 -22.19 14.90 21.46
N TYR A 443 -22.13 16.13 20.97
CA TYR A 443 -21.81 17.28 21.81
C TYR A 443 -22.79 17.43 22.98
N PHE A 444 -24.11 17.45 22.71
CA PHE A 444 -25.13 17.61 23.74
C PHE A 444 -25.25 16.40 24.69
N LYS A 445 -25.00 15.18 24.18
CA LYS A 445 -24.91 13.97 25.00
C LYS A 445 -23.75 14.04 25.97
N GLU A 446 -22.58 14.45 25.52
CA GLU A 446 -21.38 14.60 26.36
C GLU A 446 -21.55 15.70 27.42
N LYS A 447 -22.19 16.80 27.07
CA LYS A 447 -22.49 17.89 28.02
C LYS A 447 -23.68 17.58 28.94
N LYS A 448 -24.33 16.40 28.83
CA LYS A 448 -25.54 16.00 29.56
C LYS A 448 -26.72 16.96 29.37
N LYS A 449 -26.82 17.61 28.21
CA LYS A 449 -27.86 18.59 27.83
C LYS A 449 -28.76 18.09 26.69
N LEU A 450 -28.93 16.78 26.57
CA LEU A 450 -29.66 16.17 25.45
C LEU A 450 -31.15 16.57 25.46
N GLU A 451 -31.77 16.65 26.64
CA GLU A 451 -33.17 17.06 26.77
C GLU A 451 -33.39 18.54 26.38
N GLU A 452 -32.40 19.39 26.69
CA GLU A 452 -32.43 20.78 26.24
C GLU A 452 -32.38 20.86 24.71
N PHE A 453 -31.49 20.10 24.09
CA PHE A 453 -31.38 19.99 22.65
C PHE A 453 -32.67 19.49 21.98
N LYS A 454 -33.28 18.42 22.51
CA LYS A 454 -34.58 17.92 22.03
C LYS A 454 -35.66 18.99 22.11
N SER A 455 -35.78 19.68 23.24
CA SER A 455 -36.75 20.74 23.43
C SER A 455 -36.60 21.87 22.41
N TYR A 456 -35.36 22.24 22.06
CA TYR A 456 -35.09 23.20 21.00
C TYR A 456 -35.57 22.69 19.63
N ILE A 457 -35.21 21.44 19.27
CA ILE A 457 -35.64 20.85 18.00
C ILE A 457 -37.16 20.77 17.92
N GLU A 458 -37.82 20.22 18.95
CA GLU A 458 -39.27 20.09 18.99
C GLU A 458 -40.03 21.42 18.87
N SER A 459 -39.50 22.50 19.41
CA SER A 459 -40.09 23.83 19.33
C SER A 459 -40.07 24.42 17.91
N HIS A 460 -39.17 23.99 17.06
CA HIS A 460 -38.96 24.50 15.68
C HIS A 460 -39.31 23.46 14.59
N LEU A 461 -39.66 22.23 14.97
CA LEU A 461 -40.02 21.20 14.03
C LEU A 461 -41.43 21.50 13.44
N ASP A 462 -41.52 21.54 12.11
CA ASP A 462 -42.73 21.87 11.35
C ASP A 462 -42.96 20.89 10.17
N GLU A 463 -43.99 21.15 9.39
CA GLU A 463 -44.36 20.36 8.23
C GLU A 463 -43.28 20.32 7.13
N LYS A 464 -42.42 21.35 7.05
CA LYS A 464 -41.35 21.45 6.04
C LYS A 464 -40.11 20.67 6.43
N SER A 465 -39.80 20.60 7.73
CA SER A 465 -38.61 19.98 8.27
C SER A 465 -38.77 18.51 8.66
N ILE A 466 -40.03 18.04 8.82
CA ILE A 466 -40.29 16.70 9.37
C ILE A 466 -39.67 15.57 8.55
N PHE A 467 -39.82 15.56 7.23
CA PHE A 467 -39.27 14.51 6.38
C PHE A 467 -37.72 14.52 6.36
N ARG A 468 -37.12 15.69 6.49
CA ARG A 468 -35.65 15.83 6.62
C ARG A 468 -35.16 15.21 7.91
N VAL A 469 -35.83 15.47 9.02
CA VAL A 469 -35.51 14.86 10.32
C VAL A 469 -35.70 13.35 10.26
N LEU A 470 -36.81 12.86 9.73
CA LEU A 470 -37.04 11.42 9.55
C LEU A 470 -35.98 10.77 8.63
N SER A 471 -35.57 11.44 7.58
CA SER A 471 -34.49 10.99 6.72
C SER A 471 -33.16 10.88 7.48
N ASP A 472 -32.86 11.87 8.32
CA ASP A 472 -31.62 11.94 9.07
C ASP A 472 -31.50 10.82 10.11
N ILE A 473 -32.59 10.49 10.80
CA ILE A 473 -32.65 9.40 11.77
C ILE A 473 -32.79 8.00 11.14
N THR A 474 -32.99 7.93 9.83
CA THR A 474 -33.09 6.65 9.10
C THR A 474 -31.69 6.05 8.90
N ASN A 475 -31.46 4.93 9.56
CA ASN A 475 -30.27 4.13 9.39
C ASN A 475 -30.35 3.32 8.10
N ILE A 476 -29.26 3.33 7.34
CA ILE A 476 -29.16 2.57 6.10
C ILE A 476 -28.04 1.56 6.24
N SER A 477 -28.31 0.29 6.00
CA SER A 477 -27.31 -0.79 5.97
C SER A 477 -27.40 -1.58 4.68
N LYS A 478 -26.32 -2.24 4.26
CA LYS A 478 -26.27 -3.09 3.07
C LYS A 478 -25.70 -4.45 3.43
N SER A 479 -26.46 -5.50 3.12
CA SER A 479 -25.96 -6.87 3.01
C SER A 479 -26.11 -7.31 1.55
N ASP A 480 -27.06 -8.20 1.26
CA ASP A 480 -27.46 -8.53 -0.11
C ASP A 480 -28.38 -7.45 -0.70
N LYS A 481 -29.20 -6.83 0.16
CA LYS A 481 -30.12 -5.74 -0.18
C LYS A 481 -29.87 -4.54 0.73
N TYR A 482 -30.32 -3.36 0.30
CA TYR A 482 -30.30 -2.17 1.13
C TYR A 482 -31.44 -2.22 2.13
N LYS A 483 -31.12 -2.04 3.41
CA LYS A 483 -32.08 -2.01 4.51
C LYS A 483 -32.15 -0.60 5.07
N TYR A 484 -33.34 -0.04 5.11
CA TYR A 484 -33.68 1.26 5.70
C TYR A 484 -34.47 1.04 6.97
N CYS A 485 -33.98 1.52 8.11
CA CYS A 485 -34.66 1.36 9.39
C CYS A 485 -34.47 2.58 10.30
N ILE A 486 -35.45 2.83 11.14
CA ILE A 486 -35.40 3.75 12.27
C ILE A 486 -35.31 2.89 13.53
N THR A 487 -34.42 3.24 14.47
CA THR A 487 -34.29 2.59 15.76
C THR A 487 -34.87 3.47 16.86
N LYS A 488 -35.21 2.89 17.99
CA LYS A 488 -35.64 3.68 19.16
C LYS A 488 -34.58 4.69 19.57
N GLU A 489 -33.30 4.30 19.51
CA GLU A 489 -32.19 5.19 19.83
C GLU A 489 -32.10 6.37 18.85
N SER A 490 -32.31 6.15 17.55
CA SER A 490 -32.34 7.22 16.56
C SER A 490 -33.57 8.11 16.66
N MET A 491 -34.73 7.55 17.04
CA MET A 491 -35.95 8.33 17.31
C MET A 491 -35.78 9.27 18.49
N ASP A 492 -35.19 8.77 19.57
CA ASP A 492 -34.95 9.57 20.79
C ASP A 492 -33.98 10.75 20.57
N PHE A 493 -33.48 10.91 19.38
CA PHE A 493 -32.46 11.88 19.03
C PHE A 493 -32.98 13.30 18.87
N TYR A 494 -34.08 13.48 18.15
CA TYR A 494 -34.56 14.79 17.73
C TYR A 494 -35.85 15.22 18.42
N ALA A 495 -36.82 14.33 18.53
CA ALA A 495 -38.15 14.67 19.01
C ALA A 495 -38.91 13.45 19.53
N SER A 496 -39.94 13.67 20.32
CA SER A 496 -40.86 12.63 20.76
C SER A 496 -41.73 12.12 19.61
N GLU A 497 -42.08 10.83 19.66
CA GLU A 497 -43.00 10.22 18.67
C GLU A 497 -44.32 10.99 18.58
N GLU A 498 -44.85 11.45 19.72
CA GLU A 498 -46.09 12.22 19.80
C GLU A 498 -46.02 13.52 18.99
N LYS A 499 -44.88 14.21 19.07
CA LYS A 499 -44.67 15.45 18.32
C LYS A 499 -44.56 15.21 16.82
N ILE A 500 -43.81 14.16 16.43
CA ILE A 500 -43.67 13.75 15.01
C ILE A 500 -45.02 13.38 14.43
N ASP A 501 -45.81 12.53 15.12
CA ASP A 501 -47.14 12.11 14.66
C ASP A 501 -48.07 13.30 14.45
N LYS A 502 -48.11 14.24 15.39
CA LYS A 502 -48.95 15.42 15.29
C LYS A 502 -48.63 16.30 14.09
N ILE A 503 -47.36 16.35 13.71
CA ILE A 503 -46.93 17.11 12.53
C ILE A 503 -47.32 16.34 11.26
N LEU A 504 -47.04 15.04 11.23
CA LEU A 504 -47.38 14.17 10.09
C LEU A 504 -48.89 14.09 9.77
N GLU A 505 -49.76 14.23 10.77
CA GLU A 505 -51.21 14.31 10.57
C GLU A 505 -51.62 15.46 9.64
N ASN A 506 -50.83 16.55 9.63
CA ASN A 506 -51.09 17.74 8.84
C ASN A 506 -50.18 17.88 7.60
N THR A 507 -49.28 16.92 7.38
CA THR A 507 -48.30 16.98 6.31
C THR A 507 -48.63 15.99 5.18
N SER A 508 -48.58 16.45 3.94
CA SER A 508 -48.72 15.63 2.74
C SER A 508 -47.35 15.31 2.14
N CYS A 509 -47.17 14.09 1.62
CA CYS A 509 -45.94 13.75 0.87
C CYS A 509 -45.99 14.39 -0.52
N GLU A 510 -44.94 15.15 -0.86
CA GLU A 510 -44.81 15.81 -2.16
C GLU A 510 -43.88 15.05 -3.12
N SER A 511 -43.11 14.07 -2.61
CA SER A 511 -42.13 13.30 -3.38
C SER A 511 -42.19 11.80 -3.06
N ASP A 512 -41.64 10.99 -3.98
CA ASP A 512 -41.44 9.54 -3.77
C ASP A 512 -40.53 9.25 -2.57
N SER A 513 -39.50 10.12 -2.35
CA SER A 513 -38.57 10.01 -1.23
C SER A 513 -39.30 10.22 0.11
N GLU A 514 -40.19 11.24 0.21
CA GLU A 514 -41.00 11.48 1.40
C GLU A 514 -41.94 10.34 1.68
N SER A 515 -42.64 9.84 0.63
CA SER A 515 -43.50 8.65 0.73
C SER A 515 -42.75 7.42 1.21
N PHE A 516 -41.52 7.23 0.75
CA PHE A 516 -40.68 6.11 1.18
C PHE A 516 -40.25 6.26 2.65
N ILE A 517 -39.79 7.44 3.08
CA ILE A 517 -39.42 7.68 4.48
C ILE A 517 -40.63 7.52 5.41
N LEU A 518 -41.79 7.98 5.02
CA LEU A 518 -43.01 7.77 5.80
C LEU A 518 -43.31 6.27 5.96
N LYS A 519 -43.08 5.45 4.92
CA LYS A 519 -43.19 3.97 5.05
C LYS A 519 -42.17 3.41 6.05
N VAL A 520 -40.93 3.89 6.04
CA VAL A 520 -39.88 3.47 7.00
C VAL A 520 -40.31 3.83 8.43
N TYR A 521 -40.82 5.03 8.63
CA TYR A 521 -41.33 5.46 9.94
C TYR A 521 -42.52 4.62 10.42
N ASN A 522 -43.50 4.33 9.54
CA ASN A 522 -44.67 3.50 9.88
C ASN A 522 -44.25 2.05 10.19
N GLU A 523 -43.23 1.52 9.51
CA GLU A 523 -42.68 0.19 9.83
C GLU A 523 -42.06 0.19 11.24
N TYR A 524 -41.31 1.23 11.60
CA TYR A 524 -40.81 1.41 12.95
C TYR A 524 -41.94 1.42 14.00
N LYS A 525 -43.00 2.19 13.76
CA LYS A 525 -44.14 2.28 14.70
C LYS A 525 -44.85 0.96 14.92
N THR A 526 -44.96 0.13 13.88
CA THR A 526 -45.67 -1.17 13.97
C THR A 526 -44.91 -2.16 14.86
N ASN A 527 -43.58 -2.01 14.99
CA ASN A 527 -42.76 -2.98 15.69
C ASN A 527 -41.46 -2.35 16.33
N PRO A 528 -41.58 -1.45 17.29
CA PRO A 528 -40.47 -0.64 17.79
C PRO A 528 -39.34 -1.39 18.54
N GLN A 529 -39.51 -2.69 18.81
CA GLN A 529 -38.58 -3.48 19.66
C GLN A 529 -37.80 -4.59 18.93
N LYS A 530 -37.92 -4.74 17.61
CA LYS A 530 -37.19 -5.78 16.89
C LYS A 530 -35.96 -5.23 16.16
N ASP A 531 -34.79 -5.64 16.57
CA ASP A 531 -33.47 -5.26 16.00
C ASP A 531 -33.30 -5.56 14.48
N ASN A 532 -34.24 -6.28 13.88
CA ASN A 532 -34.18 -6.73 12.48
C ASN A 532 -35.22 -6.13 11.55
N GLN A 533 -35.90 -5.06 11.94
CA GLN A 533 -36.92 -4.44 11.12
C GLN A 533 -36.37 -3.36 10.21
N GLY A 534 -37.00 -3.17 9.09
CA GLY A 534 -36.66 -2.15 8.11
C GLY A 534 -37.11 -2.58 6.72
N ILE A 535 -37.22 -1.62 5.83
CA ILE A 535 -37.60 -1.85 4.44
C ILE A 535 -36.38 -2.28 3.64
N LEU A 536 -36.46 -3.43 2.98
CA LEU A 536 -35.43 -3.98 2.11
C LEU A 536 -35.71 -3.58 0.66
N VAL A 537 -34.73 -3.00 0.00
CA VAL A 537 -34.77 -2.64 -1.42
C VAL A 537 -33.54 -3.14 -2.15
N GLU A 538 -33.67 -3.48 -3.42
CA GLU A 538 -32.58 -4.03 -4.23
C GLU A 538 -31.60 -2.95 -4.69
N GLN A 539 -32.10 -1.74 -4.92
CA GLN A 539 -31.30 -0.58 -5.31
C GLN A 539 -31.34 0.49 -4.23
N ALA A 540 -30.24 1.22 -4.06
CA ALA A 540 -30.21 2.34 -3.14
C ALA A 540 -31.22 3.40 -3.56
N ILE A 541 -32.08 3.82 -2.63
CA ILE A 541 -32.94 4.98 -2.78
C ILE A 541 -32.18 6.18 -2.25
N GLU A 542 -31.92 7.15 -3.10
CA GLU A 542 -31.35 8.42 -2.67
C GLU A 542 -32.46 9.22 -1.98
N LEU A 543 -32.27 9.42 -0.68
CA LEU A 543 -33.16 10.25 0.12
C LEU A 543 -32.77 11.71 -0.05
N ASN A 544 -32.99 12.26 -1.24
CA ASN A 544 -32.76 13.68 -1.56
C ASN A 544 -33.93 14.51 -1.03
N LEU A 545 -33.88 14.82 0.28
CA LEU A 545 -34.88 15.63 0.98
C LEU A 545 -34.29 16.95 1.44
#